data_52248ee7a82168ff10c97297d8937a1d
#
_entry.id   52248ee7a82168ff10c97297d8937a1d
#
_cell.length_a   1.000
_cell.length_b   1.000
_cell.length_c   1.000
_cell.angle_alpha   90.00
_cell.angle_beta   90.00
_cell.angle_gamma   90.00
#
_symmetry.space_group_name_H-M   'P 1'
#
loop_
_entity.id
_entity.type
_entity.pdbx_description
1 polymer ?
#
loop_
_entity_poly.entity_id
_entity_poly.type
_entity_poly.pdbx_seq_one_letter_code
_entity_poly.pdbx_strand_id
1 'polypeptide(L)'
;MAKDIVHQVPDTIKENALMGEDEYEKLYKESLDNSEEFWSKQAKEYLDWVSPWKQTCESDLNKGEVSWFIDGKINASQNCIDRHLDKRANQVAIIWEGDDPSISKSITYQELHESVCRFANALKERGVKKGDRVCIYMPMIPEAAYAMLACARIGAIHSVVFGGFSPESLKDRILDSDCQTVITADEGLRGAKKIPLKQNVDEALIDCPNVHTVFVVNRTGAEVNWVNDRDVSYQEMVSSMSPDCAPEIMDSEDPLFILYTSGSTGKPKGVLHTTAGYLLQTTMSHKLIFDYHEGEVFWCTADVGWVTGHSYIVYGPLSNGATTLMFEGIPTYPSPSRFWEVVDKHQVNIFYTAPTALRALMAQGNEPLKSTSRKSIRVLGTVGEPINPKLGNGTFKQLEIRGAR
;
A
#
# COMPACT_ATOMS: atom_id res chain seq x y z
N MET A 1 6.52 38.64 -8.49
CA MET A 1 7.10 37.38 -8.05
C MET A 1 6.74 37.20 -6.59
N ALA A 2 6.01 36.15 -6.23
CA ALA A 2 5.77 35.83 -4.83
C ALA A 2 7.14 35.54 -4.20
N LYS A 3 7.49 36.20 -3.09
CA LYS A 3 8.68 35.86 -2.33
C LYS A 3 8.51 34.41 -1.87
N ASP A 4 9.49 33.57 -2.17
CA ASP A 4 9.54 32.20 -1.61
C ASP A 4 9.56 32.31 -0.09
N ILE A 5 8.48 31.85 0.52
CA ILE A 5 8.36 31.83 1.98
C ILE A 5 9.11 30.58 2.46
N VAL A 6 10.27 30.80 3.09
CA VAL A 6 11.00 29.72 3.75
C VAL A 6 10.39 29.52 5.15
N HIS A 7 9.86 28.33 5.37
CA HIS A 7 9.36 27.91 6.67
C HIS A 7 10.51 27.28 7.49
N GLN A 8 10.75 27.81 8.69
CA GLN A 8 11.75 27.23 9.59
C GLN A 8 11.19 25.95 10.22
N VAL A 9 12.01 24.90 10.31
CA VAL A 9 11.65 23.68 11.02
C VAL A 9 11.62 23.98 12.52
N PRO A 10 10.53 23.63 13.25
CA PRO A 10 10.46 23.83 14.70
C PRO A 10 11.56 23.07 15.44
N ASP A 11 12.10 23.66 16.52
CA ASP A 11 13.17 23.04 17.29
C ASP A 11 12.78 21.66 17.85
N THR A 12 11.52 21.50 18.28
CA THR A 12 10.98 20.21 18.75
C THR A 12 11.00 19.09 17.68
N ILE A 13 10.93 19.46 16.40
CA ILE A 13 11.08 18.50 15.30
C ILE A 13 12.55 18.24 15.03
N LYS A 14 13.40 19.28 15.01
CA LYS A 14 14.84 19.14 14.77
C LYS A 14 15.53 18.25 15.81
N GLU A 15 15.18 18.43 17.09
CA GLU A 15 15.78 17.70 18.21
C GLU A 15 15.45 16.20 18.21
N ASN A 16 14.29 15.84 17.63
CA ASN A 16 13.80 14.45 17.63
C ASN A 16 13.85 13.78 16.26
N ALA A 17 14.24 14.51 15.21
CA ALA A 17 14.31 13.96 13.86
C ALA A 17 15.33 12.82 13.76
N LEU A 18 14.97 11.75 13.02
CA LEU A 18 15.87 10.62 12.74
C LEU A 18 17.08 11.04 11.91
N MET A 19 16.95 12.13 11.16
CA MET A 19 18.01 12.63 10.28
C MET A 19 18.00 14.18 10.30
N GLY A 20 19.15 14.78 10.62
CA GLY A 20 19.39 16.21 10.48
C GLY A 20 19.89 16.59 9.09
N GLU A 21 20.00 17.90 8.82
CA GLU A 21 20.45 18.43 7.52
C GLU A 21 21.87 17.96 7.17
N ASP A 22 22.82 18.05 8.10
CA ASP A 22 24.21 17.63 7.88
C ASP A 22 24.32 16.15 7.55
N GLU A 23 23.51 15.30 8.21
CA GLU A 23 23.48 13.86 7.96
C GLU A 23 22.85 13.55 6.61
N TYR A 24 21.78 14.24 6.25
CA TYR A 24 21.15 14.13 4.92
C TYR A 24 22.14 14.49 3.81
N GLU A 25 22.84 15.63 3.92
CA GLU A 25 23.82 16.05 2.92
C GLU A 25 24.96 15.05 2.77
N LYS A 26 25.44 14.50 3.90
CA LYS A 26 26.46 13.45 3.91
C LYS A 26 25.98 12.19 3.19
N LEU A 27 24.83 11.67 3.56
CA LEU A 27 24.24 10.47 2.94
C LEU A 27 23.93 10.69 1.46
N TYR A 28 23.39 11.84 1.10
CA TYR A 28 23.12 12.20 -0.28
C TYR A 28 24.41 12.21 -1.13
N LYS A 29 25.46 12.83 -0.61
CA LYS A 29 26.76 12.84 -1.27
C LYS A 29 27.35 11.43 -1.41
N GLU A 30 27.29 10.61 -0.35
CA GLU A 30 27.73 9.22 -0.37
C GLU A 30 26.97 8.40 -1.41
N SER A 31 25.66 8.61 -1.56
CA SER A 31 24.83 7.91 -2.55
C SER A 31 25.22 8.22 -4.01
N LEU A 32 25.84 9.37 -4.26
CA LEU A 32 26.32 9.78 -5.58
C LEU A 32 27.77 9.35 -5.82
N ASP A 33 28.65 9.58 -4.85
CA ASP A 33 30.09 9.36 -4.99
C ASP A 33 30.48 7.87 -4.87
N ASN A 34 29.76 7.09 -4.03
CA ASN A 34 30.02 5.69 -3.73
C ASN A 34 28.71 4.87 -3.79
N SER A 35 27.97 4.98 -4.89
CA SER A 35 26.61 4.49 -5.04
C SER A 35 26.47 2.99 -4.69
N GLU A 36 27.34 2.12 -5.20
CA GLU A 36 27.23 0.68 -4.93
C GLU A 36 27.44 0.34 -3.46
N GLU A 37 28.43 0.94 -2.81
CA GLU A 37 28.70 0.72 -1.37
C GLU A 37 27.57 1.27 -0.52
N PHE A 38 27.07 2.46 -0.86
CA PHE A 38 25.93 3.09 -0.19
C PHE A 38 24.70 2.18 -0.23
N TRP A 39 24.27 1.76 -1.42
CA TRP A 39 23.06 0.92 -1.56
C TRP A 39 23.25 -0.48 -0.97
N SER A 40 24.49 -1.04 -1.04
CA SER A 40 24.81 -2.29 -0.36
C SER A 40 24.63 -2.19 1.17
N LYS A 41 25.05 -1.07 1.76
CA LYS A 41 24.87 -0.82 3.19
C LYS A 41 23.41 -0.65 3.54
N GLN A 42 22.67 0.17 2.80
CA GLN A 42 21.25 0.41 3.05
C GLN A 42 20.44 -0.89 2.93
N ALA A 43 20.71 -1.71 1.91
CA ALA A 43 20.00 -2.97 1.73
C ALA A 43 20.22 -3.96 2.86
N LYS A 44 21.42 -3.98 3.47
CA LYS A 44 21.72 -4.81 4.65
C LYS A 44 21.08 -4.27 5.93
N GLU A 45 20.93 -2.96 6.03
CA GLU A 45 20.35 -2.30 7.21
C GLU A 45 18.82 -2.43 7.25
N TYR A 46 18.16 -2.24 6.10
CA TYR A 46 16.72 -2.13 6.04
C TYR A 46 15.99 -3.42 5.69
N LEU A 47 16.64 -4.39 5.07
CA LEU A 47 16.00 -5.62 4.61
C LEU A 47 16.65 -6.88 5.15
N ASP A 48 15.80 -7.89 5.42
CA ASP A 48 16.26 -9.25 5.77
C ASP A 48 16.38 -10.08 4.49
N TRP A 49 17.55 -10.61 4.24
CA TRP A 49 17.90 -11.40 3.07
C TRP A 49 17.99 -12.89 3.41
N VAL A 50 17.42 -13.73 2.57
CA VAL A 50 17.62 -15.20 2.65
C VAL A 50 19.08 -15.55 2.33
N SER A 51 19.62 -14.92 1.29
CA SER A 51 21.06 -14.91 1.00
C SER A 51 21.47 -13.57 0.37
N PRO A 52 22.68 -13.07 0.71
CA PRO A 52 23.16 -11.81 0.17
C PRO A 52 23.46 -11.93 -1.33
N TRP A 53 23.55 -10.78 -1.99
CA TRP A 53 23.93 -10.64 -3.41
C TRP A 53 25.45 -10.73 -3.61
N LYS A 54 25.85 -10.99 -4.85
CA LYS A 54 27.26 -11.02 -5.25
C LYS A 54 27.74 -9.65 -5.75
N GLN A 55 26.88 -8.95 -6.47
CA GLN A 55 27.12 -7.63 -7.05
C GLN A 55 25.95 -6.70 -6.74
N THR A 56 26.22 -5.48 -6.30
CA THR A 56 25.18 -4.54 -5.86
C THR A 56 24.38 -3.99 -7.02
N CYS A 57 25.06 -3.59 -8.11
CA CYS A 57 24.42 -3.05 -9.30
C CYS A 57 25.20 -3.44 -10.56
N GLU A 58 24.47 -3.73 -11.62
CA GLU A 58 24.99 -3.79 -12.98
C GLU A 58 24.07 -2.97 -13.88
N SER A 59 24.64 -2.07 -14.68
CA SER A 59 23.84 -1.22 -15.56
C SER A 59 24.53 -0.97 -16.89
N ASP A 60 23.75 -1.08 -17.98
CA ASP A 60 24.11 -0.60 -19.32
C ASP A 60 22.96 0.29 -19.82
N LEU A 61 23.08 1.58 -19.56
CA LEU A 61 22.04 2.55 -19.95
C LEU A 61 21.88 2.69 -21.48
N ASN A 62 22.89 2.28 -22.29
CA ASN A 62 22.75 2.26 -23.74
C ASN A 62 21.79 1.16 -24.21
N LYS A 63 21.68 0.09 -23.43
CA LYS A 63 20.72 -1.00 -23.67
C LYS A 63 19.42 -0.83 -22.85
N GLY A 64 19.38 0.12 -21.93
CA GLY A 64 18.28 0.26 -21.00
C GLY A 64 18.21 -0.87 -19.95
N GLU A 65 19.34 -1.49 -19.65
CA GLU A 65 19.46 -2.59 -18.70
C GLU A 65 20.00 -2.08 -17.36
N VAL A 66 19.31 -2.39 -16.29
CA VAL A 66 19.73 -2.12 -14.91
C VAL A 66 19.28 -3.27 -14.03
N SER A 67 20.19 -3.83 -13.24
CA SER A 67 19.91 -4.89 -12.25
C SER A 67 20.51 -4.55 -10.90
N TRP A 68 19.76 -4.79 -9.84
CA TRP A 68 20.17 -4.52 -8.47
C TRP A 68 20.24 -5.80 -7.62
N PHE A 69 21.27 -5.87 -6.78
CA PHE A 69 21.46 -6.96 -5.80
C PHE A 69 21.50 -8.35 -6.45
N ILE A 70 22.32 -8.50 -7.49
CA ILE A 70 22.42 -9.67 -8.37
C ILE A 70 22.70 -10.94 -7.56
N ASP A 71 21.91 -12.00 -7.80
CA ASP A 71 21.91 -13.28 -7.05
C ASP A 71 21.40 -13.18 -5.61
N GLY A 72 21.03 -12.00 -5.13
CA GLY A 72 20.41 -11.84 -3.81
C GLY A 72 19.06 -12.54 -3.71
N LYS A 73 18.76 -13.17 -2.58
CA LYS A 73 17.50 -13.87 -2.34
C LYS A 73 16.72 -13.23 -1.21
N ILE A 74 15.45 -12.96 -1.47
CA ILE A 74 14.58 -12.20 -0.57
C ILE A 74 13.12 -12.62 -0.76
N ASN A 75 12.25 -12.32 0.22
CA ASN A 75 10.80 -12.36 0.04
C ASN A 75 10.18 -11.10 0.65
N ALA A 76 9.33 -10.39 -0.10
CA ALA A 76 8.74 -9.15 0.35
C ALA A 76 7.72 -9.36 1.48
N SER A 77 6.91 -10.43 1.43
CA SER A 77 5.96 -10.76 2.50
C SER A 77 6.69 -11.10 3.82
N GLN A 78 7.78 -11.86 3.75
CA GLN A 78 8.62 -12.17 4.91
C GLN A 78 9.17 -10.89 5.56
N ASN A 79 9.65 -9.94 4.76
CA ASN A 79 10.14 -8.65 5.24
C ASN A 79 9.04 -7.78 5.86
N CYS A 80 7.80 -7.88 5.38
CA CYS A 80 6.67 -7.12 5.92
C CYS A 80 6.05 -7.74 7.17
N ILE A 81 6.22 -9.05 7.40
CA ILE A 81 5.47 -9.77 8.44
C ILE A 81 6.40 -10.60 9.33
N ASP A 82 7.01 -11.65 8.79
CA ASP A 82 7.65 -12.72 9.58
C ASP A 82 8.77 -12.19 10.47
N ARG A 83 9.62 -11.30 9.94
CA ARG A 83 10.75 -10.73 10.71
C ARG A 83 10.34 -9.93 11.95
N HIS A 84 9.05 -9.58 12.04
CA HIS A 84 8.52 -8.82 13.17
C HIS A 84 7.89 -9.70 14.24
N LEU A 85 7.57 -10.97 13.95
CA LEU A 85 6.78 -11.83 14.84
C LEU A 85 7.43 -12.04 16.21
N ASP A 86 8.74 -12.26 16.26
CA ASP A 86 9.45 -12.51 17.53
C ASP A 86 9.27 -11.37 18.56
N LYS A 87 9.17 -10.13 18.08
CA LYS A 87 9.11 -8.94 18.97
C LYS A 87 7.78 -8.23 18.95
N ARG A 88 6.98 -8.40 17.89
CA ARG A 88 5.82 -7.58 17.58
C ARG A 88 4.55 -8.38 17.24
N ALA A 89 4.50 -9.69 17.53
CA ALA A 89 3.36 -10.54 17.20
C ALA A 89 2.01 -9.93 17.63
N ASN A 90 1.96 -9.36 18.82
CA ASN A 90 0.76 -8.74 19.39
C ASN A 90 0.61 -7.24 19.09
N GLN A 91 1.57 -6.61 18.39
CA GLN A 91 1.45 -5.23 17.95
C GLN A 91 0.44 -5.14 16.80
N VAL A 92 -0.37 -4.08 16.78
CA VAL A 92 -1.26 -3.81 15.67
C VAL A 92 -0.45 -3.48 14.41
N ALA A 93 -0.62 -4.28 13.37
CA ALA A 93 -0.04 -4.06 12.04
C ALA A 93 -0.95 -3.18 11.18
N ILE A 94 -2.26 -3.50 11.14
CA ILE A 94 -3.24 -2.77 10.35
C ILE A 94 -4.40 -2.35 11.23
N ILE A 95 -4.71 -1.06 11.21
CA ILE A 95 -6.01 -0.54 11.65
C ILE A 95 -6.87 -0.38 10.41
N TRP A 96 -7.98 -1.09 10.33
CA TRP A 96 -8.95 -0.86 9.27
C TRP A 96 -10.13 -0.06 9.82
N GLU A 97 -10.49 0.98 9.08
CA GLU A 97 -11.64 1.85 9.38
C GLU A 97 -12.63 1.76 8.22
N GLY A 98 -13.85 1.30 8.51
CA GLY A 98 -14.90 1.12 7.52
C GLY A 98 -15.51 2.42 7.00
N ASP A 99 -16.31 2.32 5.93
CA ASP A 99 -17.14 3.43 5.44
C ASP A 99 -18.12 3.91 6.52
N ASP A 100 -18.71 2.98 7.28
CA ASP A 100 -19.49 3.28 8.49
C ASP A 100 -18.54 3.57 9.67
N PRO A 101 -18.62 4.75 10.32
CA PRO A 101 -17.77 5.13 11.44
C PRO A 101 -17.83 4.21 12.67
N SER A 102 -18.91 3.44 12.80
CA SER A 102 -19.07 2.48 13.89
C SER A 102 -18.29 1.20 13.70
N ILE A 103 -17.76 0.96 12.47
CA ILE A 103 -17.10 -0.28 12.11
C ILE A 103 -15.61 -0.03 11.93
N SER A 104 -14.79 -0.68 12.75
CA SER A 104 -13.33 -0.70 12.61
C SER A 104 -12.77 -2.02 13.14
N LYS A 105 -11.55 -2.36 12.70
CA LYS A 105 -10.85 -3.56 13.15
C LYS A 105 -9.37 -3.27 13.30
N SER A 106 -8.78 -3.74 14.40
CA SER A 106 -7.33 -3.80 14.56
C SER A 106 -6.86 -5.22 14.29
N ILE A 107 -5.78 -5.35 13.52
CA ILE A 107 -5.20 -6.61 13.10
C ILE A 107 -3.75 -6.60 13.55
N THR A 108 -3.37 -7.55 14.39
CA THR A 108 -2.00 -7.72 14.88
C THR A 108 -1.09 -8.32 13.81
N TYR A 109 0.25 -8.25 13.99
CA TYR A 109 1.19 -8.91 13.09
C TYR A 109 0.98 -10.43 13.04
N GLN A 110 0.60 -11.05 14.17
CA GLN A 110 0.28 -12.48 14.22
C GLN A 110 -0.98 -12.79 13.39
N GLU A 111 -2.05 -12.03 13.58
CA GLU A 111 -3.30 -12.21 12.80
C GLU A 111 -3.09 -11.94 11.31
N LEU A 112 -2.26 -10.95 10.97
CA LEU A 112 -1.86 -10.66 9.60
C LEU A 112 -1.10 -11.85 8.99
N HIS A 113 -0.12 -12.39 9.71
CA HIS A 113 0.65 -13.57 9.30
C HIS A 113 -0.28 -14.75 8.99
N GLU A 114 -1.14 -15.11 9.94
CA GLU A 114 -2.06 -16.24 9.78
C GLU A 114 -3.02 -16.05 8.60
N SER A 115 -3.57 -14.82 8.43
CA SER A 115 -4.49 -14.49 7.34
C SER A 115 -3.80 -14.57 5.98
N VAL A 116 -2.58 -14.04 5.89
CA VAL A 116 -1.76 -14.09 4.66
C VAL A 116 -1.35 -15.52 4.32
N CYS A 117 -0.93 -16.32 5.31
CA CYS A 117 -0.57 -17.72 5.10
C CYS A 117 -1.75 -18.56 4.64
N ARG A 118 -2.92 -18.42 5.27
CA ARG A 118 -4.15 -19.11 4.85
C ARG A 118 -4.52 -18.76 3.42
N PHE A 119 -4.45 -17.48 3.06
CA PHE A 119 -4.78 -17.05 1.70
C PHE A 119 -3.71 -17.49 0.69
N ALA A 120 -2.44 -17.47 1.03
CA ALA A 120 -1.35 -18.00 0.22
C ALA A 120 -1.56 -19.49 -0.08
N ASN A 121 -1.95 -20.29 0.92
CA ASN A 121 -2.29 -21.70 0.74
C ASN A 121 -3.55 -21.89 -0.13
N ALA A 122 -4.57 -21.06 0.02
CA ALA A 122 -5.76 -21.08 -0.83
C ALA A 122 -5.44 -20.80 -2.31
N LEU A 123 -4.55 -19.82 -2.57
CA LEU A 123 -4.05 -19.53 -3.91
C LEU A 123 -3.31 -20.75 -4.51
N LYS A 124 -2.42 -21.37 -3.72
CA LYS A 124 -1.68 -22.59 -4.13
C LYS A 124 -2.62 -23.77 -4.40
N GLU A 125 -3.65 -23.96 -3.58
CA GLU A 125 -4.67 -25.02 -3.79
C GLU A 125 -5.43 -24.83 -5.10
N ARG A 126 -5.61 -23.57 -5.54
CA ARG A 126 -6.20 -23.25 -6.85
C ARG A 126 -5.18 -23.19 -7.98
N GLY A 127 -3.96 -23.67 -7.75
CA GLY A 127 -2.92 -23.87 -8.76
C GLY A 127 -2.04 -22.65 -9.03
N VAL A 128 -2.17 -21.55 -8.27
CA VAL A 128 -1.30 -20.36 -8.42
C VAL A 128 0.13 -20.70 -7.99
N LYS A 129 1.09 -20.34 -8.83
CA LYS A 129 2.52 -20.62 -8.67
C LYS A 129 3.35 -19.34 -8.79
N LYS A 130 4.64 -19.44 -8.43
CA LYS A 130 5.64 -18.40 -8.68
C LYS A 130 5.61 -17.96 -10.16
N GLY A 131 5.52 -16.65 -10.38
CA GLY A 131 5.46 -16.02 -11.70
C GLY A 131 4.06 -15.91 -12.31
N ASP A 132 3.03 -16.54 -11.74
CA ASP A 132 1.66 -16.36 -12.19
C ASP A 132 1.14 -14.97 -11.83
N ARG A 133 0.28 -14.38 -12.68
CA ARG A 133 -0.33 -13.08 -12.43
C ARG A 133 -1.70 -13.25 -11.82
N VAL A 134 -1.93 -12.48 -10.76
CA VAL A 134 -3.19 -12.46 -10.00
C VAL A 134 -3.77 -11.06 -10.03
N CYS A 135 -4.97 -10.90 -10.56
CA CYS A 135 -5.68 -9.62 -10.57
C CYS A 135 -6.42 -9.43 -9.24
N ILE A 136 -6.23 -8.27 -8.60
CA ILE A 136 -6.91 -7.90 -7.36
C ILE A 136 -7.82 -6.71 -7.64
N TYR A 137 -9.14 -6.93 -7.66
CA TYR A 137 -10.17 -5.91 -7.86
C TYR A 137 -11.06 -5.84 -6.63
N MET A 138 -10.59 -5.11 -5.61
CA MET A 138 -11.10 -5.15 -4.25
C MET A 138 -11.44 -3.75 -3.73
N PRO A 139 -12.36 -3.61 -2.75
CA PRO A 139 -12.49 -2.39 -1.98
C PRO A 139 -11.33 -2.29 -0.97
N MET A 140 -11.22 -1.14 -0.29
CA MET A 140 -10.20 -0.89 0.73
C MET A 140 -10.50 -1.62 2.04
N ILE A 141 -10.45 -2.95 2.00
CA ILE A 141 -10.63 -3.85 3.15
C ILE A 141 -9.35 -4.66 3.44
N PRO A 142 -9.17 -5.20 4.65
CA PRO A 142 -7.96 -5.92 5.01
C PRO A 142 -7.58 -7.05 4.05
N GLU A 143 -8.57 -7.71 3.48
CA GLU A 143 -8.39 -8.81 2.52
C GLU A 143 -7.65 -8.36 1.25
N ALA A 144 -7.71 -7.07 0.88
CA ALA A 144 -6.90 -6.55 -0.23
C ALA A 144 -5.41 -6.55 0.12
N ALA A 145 -5.03 -6.15 1.34
CA ALA A 145 -3.65 -6.23 1.82
C ALA A 145 -3.19 -7.70 1.99
N TYR A 146 -4.08 -8.56 2.49
CA TYR A 146 -3.78 -10.01 2.59
C TYR A 146 -3.51 -10.61 1.22
N ALA A 147 -4.29 -10.24 0.20
CA ALA A 147 -4.12 -10.72 -1.18
C ALA A 147 -2.76 -10.31 -1.76
N MET A 148 -2.37 -9.03 -1.61
CA MET A 148 -1.07 -8.53 -2.07
C MET A 148 0.09 -9.29 -1.40
N LEU A 149 0.04 -9.43 -0.08
CA LEU A 149 1.08 -10.10 0.69
C LEU A 149 1.10 -11.62 0.50
N ALA A 150 -0.06 -12.25 0.26
CA ALA A 150 -0.15 -13.67 -0.08
C ALA A 150 0.46 -13.97 -1.45
N CYS A 151 0.19 -13.13 -2.46
CA CYS A 151 0.85 -13.23 -3.76
C CYS A 151 2.37 -13.07 -3.61
N ALA A 152 2.84 -12.03 -2.92
CA ALA A 152 4.26 -11.82 -2.65
C ALA A 152 4.91 -13.00 -1.90
N ARG A 153 4.15 -13.64 -0.99
CA ARG A 153 4.63 -14.79 -0.21
C ARG A 153 4.95 -16.00 -1.07
N ILE A 154 4.12 -16.29 -2.05
CA ILE A 154 4.29 -17.46 -2.95
C ILE A 154 4.98 -17.11 -4.27
N GLY A 155 5.48 -15.88 -4.42
CA GLY A 155 6.13 -15.41 -5.64
C GLY A 155 5.20 -15.18 -6.84
N ALA A 156 3.89 -15.07 -6.61
CA ALA A 156 2.94 -14.65 -7.63
C ALA A 156 2.97 -13.14 -7.81
N ILE A 157 2.76 -12.67 -9.04
CA ILE A 157 2.80 -11.26 -9.43
C ILE A 157 1.39 -10.69 -9.30
N HIS A 158 1.17 -9.78 -8.36
CA HIS A 158 -0.16 -9.18 -8.24
C HIS A 158 -0.32 -7.95 -9.15
N SER A 159 -1.55 -7.77 -9.65
CA SER A 159 -1.98 -6.60 -10.40
C SER A 159 -3.23 -6.04 -9.75
N VAL A 160 -3.09 -4.97 -8.97
CA VAL A 160 -4.23 -4.36 -8.29
C VAL A 160 -4.91 -3.37 -9.22
N VAL A 161 -6.22 -3.52 -9.33
CA VAL A 161 -7.09 -2.64 -10.13
C VAL A 161 -8.00 -1.87 -9.18
N PHE A 162 -8.04 -0.56 -9.32
CA PHE A 162 -8.89 0.30 -8.50
C PHE A 162 -10.37 -0.12 -8.59
N GLY A 163 -11.01 -0.39 -7.45
CA GLY A 163 -12.39 -0.88 -7.37
C GLY A 163 -13.47 0.04 -7.98
N GLY A 164 -13.11 1.26 -8.33
CA GLY A 164 -13.98 2.22 -9.03
C GLY A 164 -13.86 2.18 -10.56
N PHE A 165 -13.00 1.34 -11.14
CA PHE A 165 -12.88 1.22 -12.59
C PHE A 165 -14.01 0.38 -13.19
N SER A 166 -14.31 0.65 -14.47
CA SER A 166 -15.33 -0.07 -15.23
C SER A 166 -14.90 -1.51 -15.58
N PRO A 167 -15.87 -2.38 -15.90
CA PRO A 167 -15.60 -3.73 -16.40
C PRO A 167 -14.63 -3.75 -17.59
N GLU A 168 -14.76 -2.83 -18.53
CA GLU A 168 -13.85 -2.67 -19.68
C GLU A 168 -12.40 -2.43 -19.23
N SER A 169 -12.20 -1.49 -18.29
CA SER A 169 -10.87 -1.20 -17.73
C SER A 169 -10.26 -2.39 -16.99
N LEU A 170 -11.09 -3.19 -16.34
CA LEU A 170 -10.68 -4.42 -15.67
C LEU A 170 -10.26 -5.48 -16.69
N LYS A 171 -11.11 -5.72 -17.71
CA LYS A 171 -10.84 -6.64 -18.81
C LYS A 171 -9.50 -6.38 -19.49
N ASP A 172 -9.25 -5.11 -19.87
CA ASP A 172 -8.02 -4.75 -20.56
C ASP A 172 -6.77 -5.12 -19.76
N ARG A 173 -6.81 -4.95 -18.44
CA ARG A 173 -5.68 -5.29 -17.54
C ARG A 173 -5.51 -6.80 -17.36
N ILE A 174 -6.62 -7.53 -17.26
CA ILE A 174 -6.60 -9.01 -17.18
C ILE A 174 -5.98 -9.59 -18.44
N LEU A 175 -6.39 -9.10 -19.61
CA LEU A 175 -5.90 -9.59 -20.90
C LEU A 175 -4.43 -9.22 -21.11
N ASP A 176 -4.03 -7.96 -20.82
CA ASP A 176 -2.66 -7.49 -21.02
C ASP A 176 -1.65 -8.21 -20.11
N SER A 177 -2.03 -8.49 -18.87
CA SER A 177 -1.19 -9.23 -17.91
C SER A 177 -1.33 -10.75 -17.99
N ASP A 178 -2.26 -11.28 -18.80
CA ASP A 178 -2.61 -12.70 -18.86
C ASP A 178 -2.88 -13.28 -17.46
N CYS A 179 -3.69 -12.58 -16.67
CA CYS A 179 -4.14 -13.07 -15.37
C CYS A 179 -5.11 -14.23 -15.52
N GLN A 180 -4.91 -15.30 -14.74
CA GLN A 180 -5.79 -16.48 -14.72
C GLN A 180 -6.60 -16.58 -13.42
N THR A 181 -6.27 -15.78 -12.43
CA THR A 181 -6.94 -15.70 -11.13
C THR A 181 -7.33 -14.26 -10.83
N VAL A 182 -8.56 -14.06 -10.38
CA VAL A 182 -9.10 -12.78 -9.93
C VAL A 182 -9.52 -12.87 -8.48
N ILE A 183 -9.25 -11.83 -7.70
CA ILE A 183 -9.71 -11.68 -6.32
C ILE A 183 -10.61 -10.46 -6.28
N THR A 184 -11.84 -10.63 -5.79
CA THR A 184 -12.85 -9.56 -5.71
C THR A 184 -13.71 -9.70 -4.46
N ALA A 185 -14.65 -8.80 -4.26
CA ALA A 185 -15.70 -8.89 -3.25
C ALA A 185 -17.09 -8.91 -3.90
N ASP A 186 -18.10 -9.31 -3.13
CA ASP A 186 -19.49 -9.18 -3.56
C ASP A 186 -19.79 -7.74 -3.98
N GLU A 187 -19.62 -6.81 -3.06
CA GLU A 187 -19.76 -5.36 -3.27
C GLU A 187 -18.64 -4.61 -2.50
N GLY A 188 -18.37 -3.37 -2.90
CA GLY A 188 -17.59 -2.40 -2.13
C GLY A 188 -18.49 -1.30 -1.56
N LEU A 189 -18.07 -0.71 -0.43
CA LEU A 189 -18.74 0.46 0.15
C LEU A 189 -17.89 1.70 -0.08
N ARG A 190 -18.52 2.79 -0.53
CA ARG A 190 -17.85 4.07 -0.74
C ARG A 190 -18.81 5.25 -0.58
N GLY A 191 -18.81 5.89 0.58
CA GLY A 191 -19.71 6.98 0.90
C GLY A 191 -21.17 6.54 0.89
N ALA A 192 -21.50 5.43 1.53
CA ALA A 192 -22.77 4.70 1.54
C ALA A 192 -23.23 4.13 0.17
N LYS A 193 -22.46 4.35 -0.89
CA LYS A 193 -22.76 3.74 -2.20
C LYS A 193 -22.21 2.33 -2.25
N LYS A 194 -23.01 1.41 -2.76
CA LYS A 194 -22.61 0.05 -3.07
C LYS A 194 -22.04 -0.02 -4.47
N ILE A 195 -20.87 -0.57 -4.62
CA ILE A 195 -20.19 -0.79 -5.90
C ILE A 195 -20.28 -2.29 -6.19
N PRO A 196 -20.93 -2.73 -7.28
CA PRO A 196 -21.17 -4.14 -7.57
C PRO A 196 -19.92 -4.82 -8.16
N LEU A 197 -18.91 -5.07 -7.31
CA LEU A 197 -17.60 -5.54 -7.76
C LEU A 197 -17.65 -6.88 -8.46
N LYS A 198 -18.36 -7.86 -7.89
CA LYS A 198 -18.51 -9.18 -8.52
C LYS A 198 -19.24 -9.13 -9.85
N GLN A 199 -20.28 -8.27 -9.97
CA GLN A 199 -20.96 -8.06 -11.23
C GLN A 199 -20.03 -7.47 -12.28
N ASN A 200 -19.21 -6.48 -11.91
CA ASN A 200 -18.21 -5.88 -12.80
C ASN A 200 -17.17 -6.91 -13.27
N VAL A 201 -16.76 -7.81 -12.36
CA VAL A 201 -15.86 -8.93 -12.71
C VAL A 201 -16.53 -9.86 -13.71
N ASP A 202 -17.78 -10.27 -13.47
CA ASP A 202 -18.50 -11.19 -14.37
C ASP A 202 -18.63 -10.58 -15.78
N GLU A 203 -18.91 -9.28 -15.87
CA GLU A 203 -19.00 -8.58 -17.16
C GLU A 203 -17.63 -8.52 -17.85
N ALA A 204 -16.56 -8.19 -17.12
CA ALA A 204 -15.19 -8.18 -17.67
C ALA A 204 -14.75 -9.56 -18.18
N LEU A 205 -15.14 -10.63 -17.48
CA LEU A 205 -14.71 -12.00 -17.79
C LEU A 205 -15.42 -12.65 -18.98
N ILE A 206 -16.45 -12.03 -19.56
CA ILE A 206 -17.08 -12.51 -20.80
C ILE A 206 -16.03 -12.66 -21.91
N ASP A 207 -15.06 -11.74 -21.96
CA ASP A 207 -14.01 -11.71 -22.97
C ASP A 207 -12.64 -12.22 -22.44
N CYS A 208 -12.58 -12.78 -21.22
CA CYS A 208 -11.35 -13.27 -20.58
C CYS A 208 -11.40 -14.79 -20.34
N PRO A 209 -11.37 -15.63 -21.38
CA PRO A 209 -11.61 -17.09 -21.26
C PRO A 209 -10.53 -17.83 -20.45
N ASN A 210 -9.35 -17.23 -20.24
CA ASN A 210 -8.25 -17.84 -19.50
C ASN A 210 -8.43 -17.76 -17.97
N VAL A 211 -9.36 -16.93 -17.48
CA VAL A 211 -9.62 -16.82 -16.04
C VAL A 211 -10.45 -18.02 -15.58
N HIS A 212 -9.85 -18.88 -14.79
CA HIS A 212 -10.46 -20.11 -14.27
C HIS A 212 -10.76 -20.04 -12.76
N THR A 213 -10.30 -19.02 -12.03
CA THR A 213 -10.54 -18.88 -10.60
C THR A 213 -10.89 -17.43 -10.24
N VAL A 214 -12.00 -17.26 -9.52
CA VAL A 214 -12.43 -15.98 -8.95
C VAL A 214 -12.69 -16.16 -7.46
N PHE A 215 -11.82 -15.62 -6.61
CA PHE A 215 -12.08 -15.57 -5.17
C PHE A 215 -13.03 -14.42 -4.88
N VAL A 216 -14.12 -14.70 -4.18
CA VAL A 216 -15.15 -13.71 -3.83
C VAL A 216 -15.20 -13.53 -2.32
N VAL A 217 -14.84 -12.35 -1.84
CA VAL A 217 -14.96 -11.96 -0.44
C VAL A 217 -16.39 -11.50 -0.16
N ASN A 218 -17.01 -12.07 0.85
CA ASN A 218 -18.31 -11.61 1.34
C ASN A 218 -18.09 -10.37 2.22
N ARG A 219 -18.30 -9.17 1.64
CA ARG A 219 -18.14 -7.88 2.33
C ARG A 219 -19.48 -7.32 2.83
N THR A 220 -20.52 -7.38 2.01
CA THR A 220 -21.84 -6.80 2.33
C THR A 220 -22.93 -7.82 2.53
N GLY A 221 -22.68 -9.08 2.17
CA GLY A 221 -23.68 -10.14 2.18
C GLY A 221 -24.63 -10.05 0.98
N ALA A 222 -24.24 -9.37 -0.10
CA ALA A 222 -25.07 -9.26 -1.29
C ALA A 222 -25.17 -10.60 -2.02
N GLU A 223 -26.36 -10.89 -2.51
CA GLU A 223 -26.54 -11.99 -3.47
C GLU A 223 -25.83 -11.63 -4.79
N VAL A 224 -24.93 -12.49 -5.25
CA VAL A 224 -24.18 -12.33 -6.49
C VAL A 224 -24.37 -13.52 -7.39
N ASN A 225 -24.23 -13.31 -8.69
CA ASN A 225 -24.18 -14.41 -9.64
C ASN A 225 -22.96 -15.31 -9.32
N TRP A 226 -23.17 -16.62 -9.32
CA TRP A 226 -22.16 -17.61 -8.98
C TRP A 226 -21.92 -18.58 -10.12
N VAL A 227 -20.69 -18.63 -10.60
CA VAL A 227 -20.29 -19.56 -11.66
C VAL A 227 -19.55 -20.73 -11.01
N ASN A 228 -20.19 -21.90 -11.02
CA ASN A 228 -19.61 -23.13 -10.45
C ASN A 228 -18.24 -23.44 -11.09
N ASP A 229 -17.37 -24.07 -10.35
CA ASP A 229 -15.99 -24.43 -10.70
C ASP A 229 -15.01 -23.26 -10.88
N ARG A 230 -15.50 -22.04 -11.18
CA ARG A 230 -14.71 -20.81 -11.28
C ARG A 230 -14.69 -20.02 -9.99
N ASP A 231 -15.87 -19.77 -9.42
CA ASP A 231 -16.04 -18.88 -8.28
C ASP A 231 -15.80 -19.63 -6.96
N VAL A 232 -15.04 -19.02 -6.06
CA VAL A 232 -14.60 -19.60 -4.79
C VAL A 232 -14.97 -18.64 -3.66
N SER A 233 -15.68 -19.12 -2.65
CA SER A 233 -15.92 -18.38 -1.41
C SER A 233 -14.59 -18.18 -0.68
N TYR A 234 -14.16 -16.93 -0.56
CA TYR A 234 -12.93 -16.60 0.16
C TYR A 234 -12.97 -17.13 1.60
N GLN A 235 -14.05 -16.82 2.33
CA GLN A 235 -14.19 -17.17 3.74
C GLN A 235 -14.17 -18.68 3.97
N GLU A 236 -14.88 -19.44 3.15
CA GLU A 236 -14.90 -20.90 3.26
C GLU A 236 -13.53 -21.50 2.95
N MET A 237 -12.92 -21.05 1.85
CA MET A 237 -11.62 -21.57 1.43
C MET A 237 -10.52 -21.29 2.46
N VAL A 238 -10.36 -20.02 2.89
CA VAL A 238 -9.29 -19.67 3.85
C VAL A 238 -9.49 -20.31 5.22
N SER A 239 -10.74 -20.56 5.64
CA SER A 239 -11.03 -21.18 6.94
C SER A 239 -10.47 -22.60 7.05
N SER A 240 -10.37 -23.31 5.93
CA SER A 240 -9.85 -24.68 5.85
C SER A 240 -8.33 -24.76 5.67
N MET A 241 -7.67 -23.62 5.36
CA MET A 241 -6.23 -23.62 5.08
C MET A 241 -5.37 -23.51 6.34
N SER A 242 -4.16 -24.05 6.27
CA SER A 242 -3.14 -23.90 7.31
C SER A 242 -2.77 -22.42 7.51
N PRO A 243 -2.59 -21.96 8.77
CA PRO A 243 -2.07 -20.64 9.08
C PRO A 243 -0.56 -20.51 8.83
N ASP A 244 0.10 -21.57 8.39
CA ASP A 244 1.52 -21.62 8.09
C ASP A 244 1.73 -21.85 6.58
N CYS A 245 2.55 -21.00 5.97
CA CYS A 245 2.95 -21.10 4.57
C CYS A 245 4.38 -20.56 4.45
N ALA A 246 5.35 -21.39 4.15
CA ALA A 246 6.72 -20.95 3.95
C ALA A 246 6.81 -19.95 2.79
N PRO A 247 7.54 -18.82 2.95
CA PRO A 247 7.72 -17.86 1.88
C PRO A 247 8.59 -18.45 0.76
N GLU A 248 8.21 -18.17 -0.48
CA GLU A 248 8.98 -18.54 -1.66
C GLU A 248 10.28 -17.76 -1.72
N ILE A 249 11.36 -18.41 -2.11
CA ILE A 249 12.67 -17.75 -2.29
C ILE A 249 12.66 -17.03 -3.64
N MET A 250 12.70 -15.69 -3.59
CA MET A 250 12.69 -14.83 -4.77
C MET A 250 14.08 -14.29 -5.06
N ASP A 251 14.42 -14.16 -6.34
CA ASP A 251 15.54 -13.32 -6.76
C ASP A 251 15.23 -11.84 -6.52
N SER A 252 16.25 -11.04 -6.29
CA SER A 252 16.13 -9.59 -6.10
C SER A 252 15.34 -8.90 -7.21
N GLU A 253 15.54 -9.33 -8.45
CA GLU A 253 14.90 -8.80 -9.66
C GLU A 253 13.65 -9.58 -10.09
N ASP A 254 13.23 -10.60 -9.33
CA ASP A 254 11.94 -11.26 -9.60
C ASP A 254 10.79 -10.25 -9.51
N PRO A 255 9.83 -10.31 -10.45
CA PRO A 255 8.66 -9.44 -10.43
C PRO A 255 7.85 -9.55 -9.15
N LEU A 256 7.43 -8.41 -8.59
CA LEU A 256 6.57 -8.33 -7.42
C LEU A 256 5.13 -7.97 -7.83
N PHE A 257 4.97 -6.92 -8.63
CA PHE A 257 3.66 -6.50 -9.08
C PHE A 257 3.69 -5.73 -10.40
N ILE A 258 2.52 -5.63 -11.02
CA ILE A 258 2.26 -4.81 -12.20
C ILE A 258 1.23 -3.74 -11.82
N LEU A 259 1.55 -2.47 -12.06
CA LEU A 259 0.59 -1.37 -11.96
C LEU A 259 0.42 -0.66 -13.28
N TYR A 260 -0.83 -0.38 -13.61
CA TYR A 260 -1.19 0.26 -14.87
C TYR A 260 -1.30 1.78 -14.70
N THR A 261 -0.65 2.50 -15.58
CA THR A 261 -0.76 3.95 -15.72
C THR A 261 -1.64 4.31 -16.91
N SER A 262 -2.26 5.50 -16.87
CA SER A 262 -2.94 6.08 -18.03
C SER A 262 -1.89 6.40 -19.10
N GLY A 263 -1.74 5.54 -20.11
CA GLY A 263 -0.80 5.78 -21.21
C GLY A 263 -1.21 6.97 -22.08
N SER A 264 -0.23 7.69 -22.65
CA SER A 264 -0.45 8.77 -23.61
C SER A 264 -1.18 8.33 -24.90
N THR A 265 -1.25 7.02 -25.16
CA THR A 265 -1.88 6.40 -26.33
C THR A 265 -3.31 5.90 -26.09
N GLY A 266 -3.91 6.18 -24.90
CA GLY A 266 -5.26 5.74 -24.53
C GLY A 266 -5.35 4.32 -23.97
N LYS A 267 -4.38 3.43 -24.24
CA LYS A 267 -4.32 2.11 -23.60
C LYS A 267 -3.50 2.16 -22.33
N PRO A 268 -3.93 1.50 -21.24
CA PRO A 268 -3.15 1.37 -20.02
C PRO A 268 -1.79 0.70 -20.32
N LYS A 269 -0.73 1.18 -19.67
CA LYS A 269 0.60 0.58 -19.74
C LYS A 269 0.94 -0.04 -18.40
N GLY A 270 1.22 -1.33 -18.37
CA GLY A 270 1.68 -2.05 -17.18
C GLY A 270 3.13 -1.71 -16.87
N VAL A 271 3.37 -1.16 -15.68
CA VAL A 271 4.71 -0.95 -15.14
C VAL A 271 5.02 -2.10 -14.21
N LEU A 272 6.05 -2.89 -14.56
CA LEU A 272 6.53 -4.00 -13.75
C LEU A 272 7.50 -3.47 -12.69
N HIS A 273 7.23 -3.82 -11.43
CA HIS A 273 8.12 -3.55 -10.30
C HIS A 273 8.75 -4.84 -9.82
N THR A 274 10.08 -4.82 -9.61
CA THR A 274 10.85 -5.95 -9.08
C THR A 274 10.94 -5.87 -7.54
N THR A 275 11.34 -6.97 -6.91
CA THR A 275 11.14 -7.18 -5.47
C THR A 275 12.06 -6.31 -4.60
N ALA A 276 13.38 -6.46 -4.74
CA ALA A 276 14.31 -5.91 -3.73
C ALA A 276 14.46 -4.40 -3.80
N GLY A 277 14.69 -3.83 -4.99
CA GLY A 277 14.88 -2.39 -5.16
C GLY A 277 13.66 -1.60 -4.75
N TYR A 278 12.46 -2.06 -5.14
CA TYR A 278 11.21 -1.45 -4.72
C TYR A 278 11.01 -1.52 -3.20
N LEU A 279 11.22 -2.69 -2.59
CA LEU A 279 11.03 -2.86 -1.15
C LEU A 279 12.01 -1.99 -0.35
N LEU A 280 13.29 -1.93 -0.77
CA LEU A 280 14.28 -1.05 -0.13
C LEU A 280 13.86 0.42 -0.19
N GLN A 281 13.46 0.88 -1.37
CA GLN A 281 13.04 2.28 -1.58
C GLN A 281 11.83 2.62 -0.70
N THR A 282 10.82 1.76 -0.63
CA THR A 282 9.61 2.03 0.17
C THR A 282 9.89 1.97 1.67
N THR A 283 10.75 1.04 2.12
CA THR A 283 11.16 0.90 3.52
C THR A 283 11.92 2.14 3.98
N MET A 284 12.96 2.53 3.23
CA MET A 284 13.79 3.71 3.56
C MET A 284 12.98 5.00 3.54
N SER A 285 12.21 5.23 2.48
CA SER A 285 11.42 6.47 2.35
C SER A 285 10.34 6.57 3.42
N HIS A 286 9.66 5.47 3.76
CA HIS A 286 8.73 5.47 4.89
C HIS A 286 9.45 5.80 6.20
N LYS A 287 10.63 5.24 6.45
CA LYS A 287 11.40 5.49 7.69
C LYS A 287 11.93 6.92 7.76
N LEU A 288 12.61 7.37 6.70
CA LEU A 288 13.41 8.59 6.72
C LEU A 288 12.63 9.84 6.29
N ILE A 289 11.82 9.75 5.20
CA ILE A 289 11.09 10.93 4.68
C ILE A 289 9.92 11.30 5.58
N PHE A 290 9.23 10.30 6.13
CA PHE A 290 8.14 10.53 7.09
C PHE A 290 8.62 10.61 8.53
N ASP A 291 9.94 10.48 8.74
CA ASP A 291 10.53 10.53 10.09
C ASP A 291 9.77 9.61 11.06
N TYR A 292 9.51 8.37 10.62
CA TYR A 292 8.67 7.42 11.37
C TYR A 292 9.38 6.94 12.64
N HIS A 293 8.75 7.17 13.78
CA HIS A 293 9.17 6.66 15.08
C HIS A 293 8.33 5.45 15.49
N GLU A 294 8.96 4.55 16.24
CA GLU A 294 8.30 3.33 16.72
C GLU A 294 7.07 3.63 17.57
N GLY A 295 5.96 2.94 17.31
CA GLY A 295 4.70 3.12 18.00
C GLY A 295 3.77 4.17 17.39
N GLU A 296 4.22 4.93 16.40
CA GLU A 296 3.36 5.88 15.69
C GLU A 296 2.39 5.18 14.73
N VAL A 297 1.22 5.77 14.57
CA VAL A 297 0.21 5.36 13.58
C VAL A 297 0.41 6.17 12.31
N PHE A 298 0.69 5.47 11.21
CA PHE A 298 0.84 6.03 9.88
C PHE A 298 -0.46 5.88 9.08
N TRP A 299 -0.97 6.95 8.50
CA TRP A 299 -2.15 6.90 7.64
C TRP A 299 -1.88 7.53 6.28
N CYS A 300 -1.83 6.68 5.26
CA CYS A 300 -1.91 7.09 3.86
C CYS A 300 -3.35 6.96 3.37
N THR A 301 -3.93 8.05 2.85
CA THR A 301 -5.32 8.08 2.38
C THR A 301 -5.50 7.64 0.93
N ALA A 302 -4.46 7.12 0.30
CA ALA A 302 -4.53 6.57 -1.05
C ALA A 302 -5.31 5.23 -1.07
N ASP A 303 -5.62 4.78 -2.27
CA ASP A 303 -6.16 3.45 -2.53
C ASP A 303 -5.02 2.51 -2.96
N VAL A 304 -5.09 1.23 -2.59
CA VAL A 304 -4.09 0.22 -2.99
C VAL A 304 -4.06 -0.01 -4.50
N GLY A 305 -5.05 0.43 -5.25
CA GLY A 305 -5.03 0.46 -6.71
C GLY A 305 -4.01 1.44 -7.33
N TRP A 306 -3.33 2.25 -6.51
CA TRP A 306 -2.30 3.20 -6.91
C TRP A 306 -0.95 2.85 -6.29
N VAL A 307 0.16 3.23 -6.94
CA VAL A 307 1.50 2.97 -6.41
C VAL A 307 1.71 3.56 -5.01
N THR A 308 1.10 4.71 -4.71
CA THR A 308 1.14 5.32 -3.38
C THR A 308 0.53 4.41 -2.33
N GLY A 309 -0.60 3.75 -2.63
CA GLY A 309 -1.23 2.80 -1.73
C GLY A 309 -0.40 1.54 -1.53
N HIS A 310 0.17 0.98 -2.61
CA HIS A 310 1.12 -0.14 -2.50
C HIS A 310 2.27 0.21 -1.55
N SER A 311 2.91 1.35 -1.79
CA SER A 311 4.14 1.74 -1.10
C SER A 311 3.90 2.19 0.34
N TYR A 312 2.80 2.90 0.61
CA TYR A 312 2.62 3.58 1.89
C TYR A 312 1.34 3.19 2.66
N ILE A 313 0.62 2.15 2.21
CA ILE A 313 -0.36 1.45 3.06
C ILE A 313 0.17 0.06 3.40
N VAL A 314 0.80 -0.64 2.44
CA VAL A 314 1.20 -2.04 2.61
C VAL A 314 2.72 -2.16 2.81
N TYR A 315 3.53 -2.02 1.76
CA TYR A 315 4.94 -2.46 1.80
C TYR A 315 5.83 -1.62 2.73
N GLY A 316 5.84 -0.30 2.60
CA GLY A 316 6.72 0.57 3.38
C GLY A 316 6.45 0.54 4.89
N PRO A 317 5.21 0.78 5.34
CA PRO A 317 4.88 0.73 6.76
C PRO A 317 5.12 -0.66 7.37
N LEU A 318 4.61 -1.72 6.73
CA LEU A 318 4.71 -3.07 7.27
C LEU A 318 6.16 -3.57 7.31
N SER A 319 6.99 -3.25 6.30
CA SER A 319 8.40 -3.60 6.33
C SER A 319 9.18 -2.89 7.47
N ASN A 320 8.70 -1.76 7.96
CA ASN A 320 9.25 -1.08 9.14
C ASN A 320 8.64 -1.55 10.48
N GLY A 321 7.74 -2.53 10.48
CA GLY A 321 7.06 -2.96 11.70
C GLY A 321 6.10 -1.89 12.26
N ALA A 322 5.59 -1.01 11.39
CA ALA A 322 4.71 0.09 11.77
C ALA A 322 3.25 -0.35 11.88
N THR A 323 2.44 0.48 12.54
CA THR A 323 0.99 0.40 12.47
C THR A 323 0.50 1.28 11.33
N THR A 324 -0.10 0.70 10.29
CA THR A 324 -0.69 1.41 9.16
C THR A 324 -2.21 1.45 9.27
N LEU A 325 -2.82 2.58 8.86
CA LEU A 325 -4.27 2.72 8.82
C LEU A 325 -4.78 2.60 7.38
N MET A 326 -5.73 1.71 7.17
CA MET A 326 -6.42 1.46 5.92
C MET A 326 -7.87 1.91 6.02
N PHE A 327 -8.31 2.81 5.15
CA PHE A 327 -9.62 3.46 5.20
C PHE A 327 -10.48 3.10 3.99
N GLU A 328 -11.65 2.50 4.20
CA GLU A 328 -12.56 2.11 3.14
C GLU A 328 -13.43 3.27 2.62
N GLY A 329 -13.67 4.30 3.45
CA GLY A 329 -14.61 5.37 3.19
C GLY A 329 -14.09 6.50 2.26
N ILE A 330 -14.82 7.60 2.27
CA ILE A 330 -14.43 8.86 1.59
C ILE A 330 -14.31 10.01 2.60
N PRO A 331 -13.55 11.09 2.26
CA PRO A 331 -13.23 12.15 3.22
C PRO A 331 -14.44 12.88 3.81
N THR A 332 -15.58 12.87 3.11
CA THR A 332 -16.75 13.68 3.42
C THR A 332 -18.00 12.89 3.82
N TYR A 333 -17.86 11.58 4.05
CA TYR A 333 -18.98 10.73 4.48
C TYR A 333 -18.70 10.08 5.84
N PRO A 334 -19.68 10.04 6.76
CA PRO A 334 -21.04 10.62 6.69
C PRO A 334 -21.07 12.14 6.86
N SER A 335 -19.96 12.75 7.24
CA SER A 335 -19.81 14.17 7.44
C SER A 335 -18.47 14.69 6.93
N PRO A 336 -18.32 15.99 6.62
CA PRO A 336 -17.03 16.58 6.28
C PRO A 336 -15.95 16.50 7.37
N SER A 337 -16.31 16.12 8.59
CA SER A 337 -15.38 15.90 9.71
C SER A 337 -14.69 14.53 9.65
N ARG A 338 -15.12 13.63 8.78
CA ARG A 338 -14.78 12.21 8.80
C ARG A 338 -13.28 11.93 8.89
N PHE A 339 -12.46 12.58 8.06
CA PHE A 339 -10.99 12.38 8.13
C PHE A 339 -10.42 12.78 9.50
N TRP A 340 -10.90 13.87 10.05
CA TRP A 340 -10.43 14.38 11.33
C TRP A 340 -10.90 13.55 12.51
N GLU A 341 -12.09 12.97 12.42
CA GLU A 341 -12.62 11.99 13.38
C GLU A 341 -11.79 10.70 13.36
N VAL A 342 -11.37 10.23 12.18
CA VAL A 342 -10.46 9.08 12.04
C VAL A 342 -9.09 9.37 12.67
N VAL A 343 -8.56 10.57 12.45
CA VAL A 343 -7.30 11.01 13.07
C VAL A 343 -7.39 10.95 14.59
N ASP A 344 -8.44 11.50 15.17
CA ASP A 344 -8.61 11.52 16.64
C ASP A 344 -8.94 10.13 17.20
N LYS A 345 -9.77 9.35 16.51
CA LYS A 345 -10.16 7.99 16.93
C LYS A 345 -8.94 7.07 17.03
N HIS A 346 -8.05 7.13 16.06
CA HIS A 346 -6.91 6.24 15.94
C HIS A 346 -5.58 6.88 16.32
N GLN A 347 -5.60 8.13 16.83
CA GLN A 347 -4.41 8.86 17.25
C GLN A 347 -3.31 8.89 16.18
N VAL A 348 -3.70 9.21 14.93
CA VAL A 348 -2.79 9.24 13.77
C VAL A 348 -1.67 10.26 13.99
N ASN A 349 -0.42 9.83 13.84
CA ASN A 349 0.78 10.67 14.01
C ASN A 349 1.31 11.20 12.69
N ILE A 350 1.23 10.39 11.64
CA ILE A 350 1.70 10.76 10.30
C ILE A 350 0.52 10.65 9.34
N PHE A 351 0.15 11.80 8.75
CA PHE A 351 -0.99 11.89 7.83
C PHE A 351 -0.51 12.21 6.42
N TYR A 352 -0.68 11.27 5.49
CA TYR A 352 -0.22 11.36 4.12
C TYR A 352 -1.38 11.30 3.13
N THR A 353 -1.60 12.36 2.35
CA THR A 353 -2.79 12.49 1.52
C THR A 353 -2.50 13.23 0.20
N ALA A 354 -3.51 13.35 -0.66
CA ALA A 354 -3.39 14.10 -1.91
C ALA A 354 -3.91 15.54 -1.77
N PRO A 355 -3.32 16.53 -2.45
CA PRO A 355 -3.82 17.90 -2.48
C PRO A 355 -5.28 18.01 -2.92
N THR A 356 -5.76 17.14 -3.80
CA THR A 356 -7.18 17.04 -4.19
C THR A 356 -8.10 16.73 -3.01
N ALA A 357 -7.72 15.82 -2.12
CA ALA A 357 -8.49 15.51 -0.92
C ALA A 357 -8.54 16.72 0.03
N LEU A 358 -7.40 17.39 0.21
CA LEU A 358 -7.32 18.63 1.02
C LEU A 358 -8.20 19.74 0.44
N ARG A 359 -8.21 19.94 -0.89
CA ARG A 359 -9.10 20.92 -1.53
C ARG A 359 -10.58 20.61 -1.28
N ALA A 360 -10.96 19.34 -1.38
CA ALA A 360 -12.33 18.91 -1.11
C ALA A 360 -12.75 19.21 0.35
N LEU A 361 -11.86 18.95 1.31
CA LEU A 361 -12.08 19.27 2.72
C LEU A 361 -12.13 20.79 2.98
N MET A 362 -11.21 21.58 2.39
CA MET A 362 -11.22 23.03 2.53
C MET A 362 -12.47 23.68 1.96
N ALA A 363 -13.06 23.12 0.89
CA ALA A 363 -14.31 23.60 0.31
C ALA A 363 -15.49 23.48 1.28
N GLN A 364 -15.38 22.63 2.33
CA GLN A 364 -16.40 22.48 3.39
C GLN A 364 -16.29 23.57 4.50
N GLY A 365 -15.28 24.43 4.42
CA GLY A 365 -15.03 25.47 5.43
C GLY A 365 -14.40 24.93 6.70
N ASN A 366 -14.46 25.74 7.79
CA ASN A 366 -13.79 25.42 9.06
C ASN A 366 -14.69 24.78 10.11
N GLU A 367 -16.01 24.72 9.90
CA GLU A 367 -16.94 24.13 10.87
C GLU A 367 -16.63 22.65 11.17
N PRO A 368 -16.29 21.81 10.16
CA PRO A 368 -15.94 20.40 10.39
C PRO A 368 -14.73 20.20 11.31
N LEU A 369 -13.88 21.20 11.46
CA LEU A 369 -12.68 21.12 12.29
C LEU A 369 -12.94 21.35 13.78
N LYS A 370 -14.08 21.97 14.14
CA LYS A 370 -14.36 22.38 15.53
C LYS A 370 -14.60 21.19 16.47
N SER A 371 -15.08 20.08 15.94
CA SER A 371 -15.42 18.89 16.73
C SER A 371 -14.23 17.96 16.97
N THR A 372 -13.05 18.25 16.38
CA THR A 372 -11.90 17.37 16.42
C THR A 372 -10.65 18.08 16.92
N SER A 373 -9.72 17.32 17.49
CA SER A 373 -8.49 17.84 18.11
C SER A 373 -7.28 17.79 17.16
N ARG A 374 -7.07 16.68 16.46
CA ARG A 374 -5.94 16.42 15.55
C ARG A 374 -4.55 16.58 16.17
N LYS A 375 -4.48 16.65 17.52
CA LYS A 375 -3.24 16.91 18.27
C LYS A 375 -2.19 15.80 18.14
N SER A 376 -2.63 14.60 17.74
CA SER A 376 -1.72 13.46 17.49
C SER A 376 -0.88 13.64 16.23
N ILE A 377 -1.31 14.45 15.27
CA ILE A 377 -0.55 14.64 14.02
C ILE A 377 0.77 15.36 14.29
N ARG A 378 1.87 14.70 13.96
CA ARG A 378 3.23 15.23 14.01
C ARG A 378 3.74 15.60 12.61
N VAL A 379 3.46 14.77 11.61
CA VAL A 379 3.93 14.96 10.23
C VAL A 379 2.75 14.97 9.26
N LEU A 380 2.81 15.91 8.32
CA LEU A 380 1.89 16.00 7.17
C LEU A 380 2.67 15.77 5.88
N GLY A 381 2.16 14.89 5.03
CA GLY A 381 2.70 14.67 3.69
C GLY A 381 1.64 14.80 2.61
N THR A 382 2.05 15.24 1.42
CA THR A 382 1.19 15.28 0.23
C THR A 382 1.85 14.63 -0.96
N VAL A 383 1.05 14.04 -1.85
CA VAL A 383 1.52 13.24 -2.97
C VAL A 383 0.61 13.34 -4.19
N GLY A 384 1.17 13.00 -5.36
CA GLY A 384 0.46 12.81 -6.62
C GLY A 384 0.39 14.07 -7.48
N GLU A 385 0.46 15.25 -6.88
CA GLU A 385 0.50 16.55 -7.56
C GLU A 385 1.22 17.59 -6.70
N PRO A 386 1.77 18.69 -7.28
CA PRO A 386 2.32 19.77 -6.50
C PRO A 386 1.25 20.45 -5.63
N ILE A 387 1.57 20.67 -4.36
CA ILE A 387 0.71 21.46 -3.47
C ILE A 387 0.99 22.96 -3.68
N ASN A 388 -0.03 23.74 -4.03
CA ASN A 388 0.19 25.18 -4.14
C ASN A 388 0.28 25.85 -2.76
N PRO A 389 1.00 27.01 -2.63
CA PRO A 389 1.23 27.66 -1.35
C PRO A 389 -0.04 28.03 -0.57
N LYS A 390 -1.13 28.38 -1.27
CA LYS A 390 -2.41 28.72 -0.64
C LYS A 390 -3.02 27.48 0.04
N LEU A 391 -2.95 26.32 -0.63
CA LEU A 391 -3.44 25.06 -0.11
C LEU A 391 -2.56 24.57 1.05
N GLY A 392 -1.24 24.58 0.91
CA GLY A 392 -0.29 24.23 1.96
C GLY A 392 -0.48 25.06 3.22
N ASN A 393 -0.45 26.40 3.11
CA ASN A 393 -0.67 27.32 4.23
C ASN A 393 -2.07 27.19 4.84
N GLY A 394 -3.09 26.92 4.02
CA GLY A 394 -4.46 26.66 4.47
C GLY A 394 -4.54 25.39 5.31
N THR A 395 -3.90 24.32 4.86
CA THR A 395 -3.85 23.03 5.56
C THR A 395 -3.17 23.18 6.94
N PHE A 396 -1.99 23.82 7.01
CA PHE A 396 -1.30 24.07 8.27
C PHE A 396 -2.14 24.92 9.24
N LYS A 397 -2.81 25.96 8.77
CA LYS A 397 -3.68 26.80 9.60
C LYS A 397 -4.91 26.07 10.10
N GLN A 398 -5.55 25.27 9.24
CA GLN A 398 -6.76 24.52 9.59
C GLN A 398 -6.47 23.40 10.59
N LEU A 399 -5.30 22.78 10.50
CA LEU A 399 -4.94 21.67 11.39
C LEU A 399 -4.43 22.15 12.75
N GLU A 400 -4.22 23.48 12.94
CA GLU A 400 -3.67 24.04 14.19
C GLU A 400 -2.48 23.26 14.74
N ILE A 401 -1.66 22.68 13.84
CA ILE A 401 -0.48 21.94 14.25
C ILE A 401 0.51 22.95 14.85
N ARG A 402 0.47 23.06 16.18
CA ARG A 402 1.40 23.90 16.93
C ARG A 402 2.78 23.29 16.80
N GLY A 403 3.60 23.91 15.95
CA GLY A 403 4.97 23.50 15.69
C GLY A 403 5.26 22.98 14.27
N ALA A 404 4.28 22.59 13.49
CA ALA A 404 4.45 22.32 12.07
C ALA A 404 4.24 23.64 11.28
N ARG A 405 5.30 24.38 11.04
CA ARG A 405 5.33 25.52 10.11
C ARG A 405 6.32 25.26 9.00
#